data_ad320fad0b99970248e1400f103b7cde
#
_entry.id   ad320fad0b99970248e1400f103b7cde
#
_cell.length_a   1.000
_cell.length_b   1.000
_cell.length_c   1.000
_cell.angle_alpha   90.00
_cell.angle_beta   90.00
_cell.angle_gamma   90.00
#
_symmetry.space_group_name_H-M   'P 1'
#
loop_
_entity.id
_entity.type
_entity.pdbx_description
1 polymer ?
#
loop_
_entity_poly.entity_id
_entity_poly.type
_entity_poly.pdbx_seq_one_letter_code
_entity_poly.pdbx_strand_id
1 'polypeptide(L)'
;MLNTAAGEFLEARNDLAQVDTTIFTKEQEIAWCNVQQRFWFDYDENQKGADKSMLRKVVYYRERLLALADPSSGLSRYMTVRKCIDEKNFAQADFINRHSLSRMDPASHDYANLAYFQARICEQLNRREEMKNWFIRSAMADIKTATKDNASLFSLANALFEDGDYARAFKYSSFSLEDAIAFDAKLRQWQIAAILPAVQKSHSDIQQTHQKKTRNMLVVMSALALLLLGVSFALFRLYRKQIEYSRRIAEMNKEIKQSSDTLADFNKRLKKMNRELKEANAAKEEYIG
;
A
#
# COMPACT_ATOMS: atom_id res chain seq x y z
N MET A 1 26.65 -14.86 -21.85
CA MET A 1 25.43 -14.21 -21.34
C MET A 1 25.16 -14.56 -19.87
N LEU A 2 25.20 -15.86 -19.47
CA LEU A 2 25.00 -16.25 -18.06
C LEU A 2 25.99 -15.59 -17.12
N ASN A 3 27.30 -15.57 -17.46
CA ASN A 3 28.34 -14.98 -16.62
C ASN A 3 28.19 -13.44 -16.45
N THR A 4 27.64 -12.72 -17.44
CA THR A 4 27.37 -11.29 -17.31
C THR A 4 26.21 -11.03 -16.34
N ALA A 5 25.14 -11.81 -16.38
CA ALA A 5 24.04 -11.73 -15.43
C ALA A 5 24.49 -12.10 -14.00
N ALA A 6 25.42 -13.04 -13.88
CA ALA A 6 26.06 -13.40 -12.62
C ALA A 6 27.09 -12.34 -12.12
N GLY A 7 27.40 -11.32 -12.92
CA GLY A 7 28.40 -10.31 -12.56
C GLY A 7 29.87 -10.75 -12.75
N GLU A 8 30.09 -11.89 -13.40
CA GLU A 8 31.41 -12.49 -13.66
C GLU A 8 31.99 -11.98 -14.99
N PHE A 9 32.17 -10.67 -15.07
CA PHE A 9 32.55 -9.98 -16.32
C PHE A 9 33.96 -10.38 -16.82
N LEU A 10 34.86 -10.72 -15.92
CA LEU A 10 36.23 -11.12 -16.31
C LEU A 10 36.20 -12.48 -17.03
N GLU A 11 35.44 -13.43 -16.50
CA GLU A 11 35.25 -14.75 -17.11
C GLU A 11 34.53 -14.63 -18.44
N ALA A 12 33.41 -13.89 -18.46
CA ALA A 12 32.67 -13.61 -19.69
C ALA A 12 33.54 -13.01 -20.80
N ARG A 13 34.47 -12.09 -20.43
CA ARG A 13 35.41 -11.50 -21.37
C ARG A 13 36.40 -12.51 -21.89
N ASN A 14 36.91 -13.39 -21.04
CA ASN A 14 37.85 -14.44 -21.42
C ASN A 14 37.21 -15.47 -22.33
N ASP A 15 35.94 -15.86 -22.05
CA ASP A 15 35.17 -16.75 -22.92
C ASP A 15 34.97 -16.15 -24.30
N LEU A 16 34.56 -14.86 -24.35
CA LEU A 16 34.39 -14.13 -25.60
C LEU A 16 35.70 -14.00 -26.42
N ALA A 17 36.85 -13.89 -25.75
CA ALA A 17 38.15 -13.80 -26.40
C ALA A 17 38.60 -15.11 -27.05
N GLN A 18 38.04 -16.25 -26.66
CA GLN A 18 38.39 -17.57 -27.20
C GLN A 18 37.57 -17.91 -28.47
N VAL A 19 36.54 -17.13 -28.80
CA VAL A 19 35.66 -17.42 -29.95
C VAL A 19 36.40 -17.05 -31.25
N ASP A 20 36.56 -18.02 -32.14
CA ASP A 20 37.08 -17.79 -33.51
C ASP A 20 35.97 -17.20 -34.39
N THR A 21 36.14 -15.94 -34.74
CA THR A 21 35.18 -15.19 -35.56
C THR A 21 35.51 -15.22 -37.06
N THR A 22 36.56 -15.87 -37.49
CA THR A 22 37.08 -15.82 -38.85
C THR A 22 36.20 -16.63 -39.84
N ILE A 23 35.44 -17.58 -39.33
CA ILE A 23 34.61 -18.52 -40.13
C ILE A 23 33.11 -18.27 -39.95
N PHE A 24 32.72 -17.15 -39.37
CA PHE A 24 31.32 -16.88 -39.08
C PHE A 24 30.47 -16.73 -40.34
N THR A 25 29.30 -17.34 -40.35
CA THR A 25 28.21 -16.99 -41.28
C THR A 25 27.64 -15.64 -40.90
N LYS A 26 26.83 -15.05 -41.77
CA LYS A 26 26.16 -13.76 -41.49
C LYS A 26 25.29 -13.85 -40.22
N GLU A 27 24.56 -14.93 -40.03
CA GLU A 27 23.71 -15.18 -38.87
C GLU A 27 24.55 -15.30 -37.58
N GLN A 28 25.67 -15.98 -37.64
CA GLN A 28 26.60 -16.07 -36.50
C GLN A 28 27.24 -14.75 -36.18
N GLU A 29 27.58 -13.93 -37.18
CA GLU A 29 28.11 -12.59 -36.99
C GLU A 29 27.07 -11.65 -36.34
N ILE A 30 25.79 -11.71 -36.76
CA ILE A 30 24.68 -11.00 -36.09
C ILE A 30 24.56 -11.42 -34.64
N ALA A 31 24.55 -12.71 -34.36
CA ALA A 31 24.50 -13.24 -32.99
C ALA A 31 25.70 -12.78 -32.16
N TRP A 32 26.90 -12.83 -32.73
CA TRP A 32 28.12 -12.35 -32.09
C TRP A 32 28.07 -10.86 -31.75
N CYS A 33 27.71 -10.01 -32.70
CA CYS A 33 27.55 -8.58 -32.48
C CYS A 33 26.53 -8.28 -31.39
N ASN A 34 25.43 -9.04 -31.33
CA ASN A 34 24.43 -8.90 -30.28
C ASN A 34 24.99 -9.26 -28.90
N VAL A 35 25.72 -10.38 -28.78
CA VAL A 35 26.38 -10.78 -27.54
C VAL A 35 27.41 -9.76 -27.10
N GLN A 36 28.28 -9.29 -28.01
CA GLN A 36 29.30 -8.28 -27.72
C GLN A 36 28.70 -6.95 -27.29
N GLN A 37 27.66 -6.48 -28.00
CA GLN A 37 26.98 -5.24 -27.65
C GLN A 37 26.37 -5.31 -26.24
N ARG A 38 25.72 -6.45 -25.91
CA ARG A 38 25.14 -6.68 -24.59
C ARG A 38 26.21 -6.74 -23.51
N PHE A 39 27.29 -7.51 -23.74
CA PHE A 39 28.40 -7.63 -22.80
C PHE A 39 29.00 -6.27 -22.45
N TRP A 40 29.36 -5.47 -23.46
CA TRP A 40 29.99 -4.17 -23.22
C TRP A 40 29.06 -3.16 -22.58
N PHE A 41 27.76 -3.27 -22.88
CA PHE A 41 26.75 -2.46 -22.21
C PHE A 41 26.61 -2.80 -20.73
N ASP A 42 26.44 -4.08 -20.39
CA ASP A 42 26.32 -4.53 -19.00
C ASP A 42 27.61 -4.24 -18.19
N TYR A 43 28.75 -4.31 -18.85
CA TYR A 43 30.04 -3.99 -18.23
C TYR A 43 30.19 -2.48 -17.97
N ASP A 44 29.82 -1.62 -18.91
CA ASP A 44 29.83 -0.16 -18.76
C ASP A 44 28.88 0.29 -17.63
N GLU A 45 27.66 -0.24 -17.61
CA GLU A 45 26.69 -0.01 -16.55
C GLU A 45 27.25 -0.41 -15.16
N ASN A 46 27.90 -1.54 -15.07
CA ASN A 46 28.52 -2.01 -13.81
C ASN A 46 29.68 -1.10 -13.36
N GLN A 47 30.45 -0.54 -14.29
CA GLN A 47 31.51 0.41 -14.03
C GLN A 47 31.03 1.86 -13.92
N LYS A 48 29.70 2.11 -13.98
CA LYS A 48 29.06 3.43 -13.94
C LYS A 48 29.61 4.40 -14.98
N GLY A 49 29.93 3.89 -16.18
CA GLY A 49 30.45 4.71 -17.28
C GLY A 49 31.86 5.27 -17.03
N ALA A 50 32.67 4.63 -16.18
CA ALA A 50 34.00 5.12 -15.81
C ALA A 50 34.99 5.14 -16.99
N ASP A 51 34.80 4.25 -17.98
CA ASP A 51 35.68 4.14 -19.15
C ASP A 51 34.90 4.33 -20.47
N LYS A 52 35.06 5.49 -21.09
CA LYS A 52 34.47 5.82 -22.39
C LYS A 52 34.86 4.86 -23.53
N SER A 53 35.91 4.03 -23.36
CA SER A 53 36.31 3.03 -24.36
C SER A 53 35.25 1.92 -24.49
N MET A 54 34.57 1.58 -23.39
CA MET A 54 33.49 0.58 -23.38
C MET A 54 32.27 1.04 -24.16
N LEU A 55 31.84 2.26 -23.94
CA LEU A 55 30.75 2.86 -24.69
C LEU A 55 31.02 2.87 -26.21
N ARG A 56 32.27 3.12 -26.61
CA ARG A 56 32.68 3.03 -28.04
C ARG A 56 32.47 1.62 -28.61
N LYS A 57 32.74 0.58 -27.82
CA LYS A 57 32.50 -0.81 -28.24
C LYS A 57 31.00 -1.11 -28.34
N VAL A 58 30.21 -0.65 -27.39
CA VAL A 58 28.72 -0.75 -27.46
C VAL A 58 28.22 -0.15 -28.77
N VAL A 59 28.64 1.06 -29.10
CA VAL A 59 28.26 1.75 -30.35
C VAL A 59 28.74 0.98 -31.58
N TYR A 60 30.01 0.56 -31.60
CA TYR A 60 30.58 -0.20 -32.72
C TYR A 60 29.78 -1.47 -33.03
N TYR A 61 29.52 -2.30 -32.05
CA TYR A 61 28.79 -3.56 -32.27
C TYR A 61 27.31 -3.32 -32.61
N ARG A 62 26.70 -2.27 -32.07
CA ARG A 62 25.34 -1.88 -32.46
C ARG A 62 25.25 -1.44 -33.92
N GLU A 63 26.16 -0.56 -34.38
CA GLU A 63 26.13 -0.08 -35.78
C GLU A 63 26.42 -1.24 -36.76
N ARG A 64 27.35 -2.16 -36.40
CA ARG A 64 27.60 -3.34 -37.20
C ARG A 64 26.39 -4.27 -37.24
N LEU A 65 25.70 -4.47 -36.12
CA LEU A 65 24.50 -5.27 -36.06
C LEU A 65 23.38 -4.66 -36.92
N LEU A 66 23.18 -3.35 -36.85
CA LEU A 66 22.18 -2.65 -37.69
C LEU A 66 22.53 -2.71 -39.20
N ALA A 67 23.80 -2.76 -39.56
CA ALA A 67 24.23 -2.95 -40.95
C ALA A 67 24.01 -4.39 -41.47
N LEU A 68 24.07 -5.39 -40.59
CA LEU A 68 23.96 -6.81 -40.97
C LEU A 68 22.52 -7.34 -40.87
N ALA A 69 21.77 -6.90 -39.86
CA ALA A 69 20.42 -7.41 -39.60
C ALA A 69 19.42 -6.89 -40.63
N ASP A 70 18.36 -7.69 -40.86
CA ASP A 70 17.22 -7.25 -41.67
C ASP A 70 16.55 -6.04 -40.98
N PRO A 71 16.40 -4.91 -41.67
CA PRO A 71 15.75 -3.70 -41.15
C PRO A 71 14.33 -3.97 -40.61
N SER A 72 13.62 -4.96 -41.15
CA SER A 72 12.29 -5.37 -40.70
C SER A 72 12.28 -6.29 -39.47
N SER A 73 13.46 -6.78 -39.05
CA SER A 73 13.58 -7.69 -37.91
C SER A 73 13.28 -7.01 -36.56
N GLY A 74 12.83 -7.81 -35.58
CA GLY A 74 12.66 -7.34 -34.20
C GLY A 74 13.96 -6.80 -33.60
N LEU A 75 15.09 -7.47 -33.89
CA LEU A 75 16.41 -7.08 -33.41
C LEU A 75 16.83 -5.71 -33.96
N SER A 76 16.62 -5.45 -35.26
CA SER A 76 16.95 -4.16 -35.88
C SER A 76 16.10 -3.03 -35.27
N ARG A 77 14.80 -3.24 -35.07
CA ARG A 77 13.92 -2.26 -34.41
C ARG A 77 14.36 -1.98 -32.99
N TYR A 78 14.67 -3.03 -32.20
CA TYR A 78 15.18 -2.90 -30.84
C TYR A 78 16.47 -2.07 -30.78
N MET A 79 17.44 -2.35 -31.64
CA MET A 79 18.71 -1.62 -31.68
C MET A 79 18.54 -0.19 -32.17
N THR A 80 17.59 0.07 -33.08
CA THR A 80 17.24 1.43 -33.53
C THR A 80 16.65 2.25 -32.39
N VAL A 81 15.74 1.68 -31.61
CA VAL A 81 15.18 2.36 -30.43
C VAL A 81 16.28 2.69 -29.41
N ARG A 82 17.16 1.75 -29.13
CA ARG A 82 18.32 1.97 -28.24
C ARG A 82 19.23 3.08 -28.77
N LYS A 83 19.54 3.09 -30.06
CA LYS A 83 20.33 4.14 -30.69
C LYS A 83 19.67 5.51 -30.46
N CYS A 84 18.39 5.65 -30.73
CA CYS A 84 17.67 6.90 -30.50
C CYS A 84 17.70 7.35 -29.02
N ILE A 85 17.63 6.40 -28.07
CA ILE A 85 17.73 6.70 -26.64
C ILE A 85 19.13 7.23 -26.30
N ASP A 86 20.19 6.57 -26.76
CA ASP A 86 21.58 6.96 -26.51
C ASP A 86 21.92 8.34 -27.12
N GLU A 87 21.34 8.63 -28.31
CA GLU A 87 21.42 9.92 -28.99
C GLU A 87 20.48 10.99 -28.41
N LYS A 88 19.74 10.66 -27.34
CA LYS A 88 18.74 11.53 -26.68
C LYS A 88 17.61 11.99 -27.61
N ASN A 89 17.39 11.29 -28.71
CA ASN A 89 16.26 11.55 -29.62
C ASN A 89 15.01 10.78 -29.12
N PHE A 90 14.49 11.20 -27.96
CA PHE A 90 13.40 10.50 -27.27
C PHE A 90 12.06 10.55 -28.03
N ALA A 91 11.83 11.61 -28.84
CA ALA A 91 10.62 11.73 -29.66
C ALA A 91 10.57 10.64 -30.74
N GLN A 92 11.70 10.44 -31.44
CA GLN A 92 11.82 9.40 -32.44
C GLN A 92 11.79 8.00 -31.82
N ALA A 93 12.46 7.81 -30.67
CA ALA A 93 12.41 6.56 -29.91
C ALA A 93 10.96 6.20 -29.51
N ASP A 94 10.20 7.17 -28.99
CA ASP A 94 8.78 7.00 -28.60
C ASP A 94 7.93 6.54 -29.81
N PHE A 95 8.08 7.20 -30.95
CA PHE A 95 7.32 6.88 -32.16
C PHE A 95 7.61 5.45 -32.65
N ILE A 96 8.90 5.11 -32.84
CA ILE A 96 9.32 3.79 -33.34
C ILE A 96 8.90 2.69 -32.37
N ASN A 97 9.12 2.91 -31.08
CA ASN A 97 8.87 1.89 -30.06
C ASN A 97 7.37 1.61 -29.88
N ARG A 98 6.52 2.65 -29.83
CA ARG A 98 5.05 2.47 -29.75
C ARG A 98 4.51 1.73 -30.99
N HIS A 99 5.02 2.07 -32.18
CA HIS A 99 4.64 1.37 -33.40
C HIS A 99 5.03 -0.10 -33.37
N SER A 100 6.19 -0.43 -32.80
CA SER A 100 6.61 -1.82 -32.62
C SER A 100 5.72 -2.56 -31.61
N LEU A 101 5.48 -1.97 -30.44
CA LEU A 101 4.67 -2.53 -29.38
C LEU A 101 3.21 -2.80 -29.81
N SER A 102 2.64 -1.95 -30.68
CA SER A 102 1.25 -2.12 -31.15
C SER A 102 1.03 -3.38 -32.03
N ARG A 103 2.10 -4.02 -32.48
CA ARG A 103 2.08 -5.20 -33.37
C ARG A 103 2.62 -6.45 -32.71
N MET A 104 2.99 -6.39 -31.42
CA MET A 104 3.60 -7.51 -30.72
C MET A 104 2.62 -8.17 -29.76
N ASP A 105 2.83 -9.44 -29.53
CA ASP A 105 2.12 -10.16 -28.47
C ASP A 105 2.55 -9.66 -27.09
N PRO A 106 1.61 -9.13 -26.28
CA PRO A 106 1.90 -8.66 -24.92
C PRO A 106 2.41 -9.77 -23.95
N ALA A 107 2.36 -11.02 -24.36
CA ALA A 107 2.87 -12.16 -23.60
C ALA A 107 4.24 -12.64 -24.11
N SER A 108 4.94 -11.86 -24.93
CA SER A 108 6.27 -12.20 -25.44
C SER A 108 7.39 -11.52 -24.64
N HIS A 109 8.56 -12.15 -24.61
CA HIS A 109 9.77 -11.58 -24.02
C HIS A 109 10.22 -10.29 -24.74
N ASP A 110 10.09 -10.27 -26.07
CA ASP A 110 10.44 -9.06 -26.85
C ASP A 110 9.53 -7.87 -26.51
N TYR A 111 8.24 -8.14 -26.29
CA TYR A 111 7.32 -7.10 -25.78
C TYR A 111 7.76 -6.58 -24.41
N ALA A 112 8.16 -7.45 -23.49
CA ALA A 112 8.64 -7.04 -22.19
C ALA A 112 9.82 -6.06 -22.30
N ASN A 113 10.81 -6.39 -23.13
CA ASN A 113 11.98 -5.54 -23.38
C ASN A 113 11.60 -4.18 -23.97
N LEU A 114 10.77 -4.15 -25.02
CA LEU A 114 10.35 -2.87 -25.62
C LEU A 114 9.43 -2.06 -24.70
N ALA A 115 8.59 -2.69 -23.90
CA ALA A 115 7.78 -2.01 -22.88
C ALA A 115 8.65 -1.38 -21.78
N TYR A 116 9.75 -2.05 -21.37
CA TYR A 116 10.73 -1.46 -20.47
C TYR A 116 11.35 -0.20 -21.08
N PHE A 117 11.79 -0.24 -22.35
CA PHE A 117 12.33 0.95 -23.02
C PHE A 117 11.28 2.04 -23.18
N GLN A 118 10.02 1.68 -23.43
CA GLN A 118 8.95 2.67 -23.49
C GLN A 118 8.79 3.40 -22.16
N ALA A 119 8.90 2.68 -21.05
CA ALA A 119 8.91 3.30 -19.73
C ALA A 119 10.09 4.27 -19.55
N ARG A 120 11.31 3.84 -19.94
CA ARG A 120 12.52 4.71 -19.88
C ARG A 120 12.40 5.94 -20.78
N ILE A 121 11.82 5.82 -21.97
CA ILE A 121 11.53 6.94 -22.86
C ILE A 121 10.53 7.90 -22.19
N CYS A 122 9.44 7.38 -21.63
CA CYS A 122 8.45 8.20 -20.92
C CYS A 122 9.07 8.94 -19.72
N GLU A 123 10.00 8.31 -19.01
CA GLU A 123 10.76 8.94 -17.93
C GLU A 123 11.53 10.18 -18.43
N GLN A 124 12.26 10.05 -19.53
CA GLN A 124 13.01 11.16 -20.15
C GLN A 124 12.11 12.27 -20.70
N LEU A 125 10.90 11.92 -21.11
CA LEU A 125 9.87 12.85 -21.56
C LEU A 125 9.01 13.44 -20.41
N ASN A 126 9.36 13.15 -19.14
CA ASN A 126 8.62 13.56 -17.94
C ASN A 126 7.13 13.10 -17.90
N ARG A 127 6.81 11.98 -18.55
CA ARG A 127 5.47 11.37 -18.56
C ARG A 127 5.34 10.30 -17.47
N ARG A 128 5.33 10.72 -16.20
CA ARG A 128 5.47 9.83 -15.03
C ARG A 128 4.40 8.72 -14.95
N GLU A 129 3.14 9.03 -15.19
CA GLU A 129 2.08 8.02 -15.13
C GLU A 129 2.18 7.00 -16.27
N GLU A 130 2.52 7.46 -17.47
CA GLU A 130 2.77 6.55 -18.59
C GLU A 130 3.99 5.66 -18.32
N MET A 131 5.06 6.20 -17.76
CA MET A 131 6.24 5.46 -17.36
C MET A 131 5.88 4.29 -16.43
N LYS A 132 5.13 4.54 -15.36
CA LYS A 132 4.67 3.50 -14.43
C LYS A 132 3.83 2.44 -15.13
N ASN A 133 2.89 2.86 -15.96
CA ASN A 133 2.05 1.94 -16.73
C ASN A 133 2.86 1.03 -17.66
N TRP A 134 3.91 1.55 -18.30
CA TRP A 134 4.77 0.74 -19.15
C TRP A 134 5.67 -0.20 -18.34
N PHE A 135 6.18 0.20 -17.18
CA PHE A 135 6.86 -0.73 -16.27
C PHE A 135 5.95 -1.86 -15.80
N ILE A 136 4.67 -1.56 -15.51
CA ILE A 136 3.67 -2.60 -15.17
C ILE A 136 3.50 -3.58 -16.31
N ARG A 137 3.31 -3.09 -17.55
CA ARG A 137 3.14 -3.96 -18.73
C ARG A 137 4.35 -4.83 -18.98
N SER A 138 5.55 -4.28 -18.86
CA SER A 138 6.80 -5.01 -18.98
C SER A 138 6.94 -6.09 -17.91
N ALA A 139 6.75 -5.75 -16.64
CA ALA A 139 6.81 -6.72 -15.54
C ALA A 139 5.77 -7.84 -15.66
N MET A 140 4.55 -7.52 -16.13
CA MET A 140 3.53 -8.54 -16.41
C MET A 140 3.92 -9.48 -17.54
N ALA A 141 4.59 -8.98 -18.58
CA ALA A 141 5.10 -9.80 -19.68
C ALA A 141 6.26 -10.69 -19.20
N ASP A 142 7.19 -10.15 -18.39
CA ASP A 142 8.28 -10.92 -17.77
C ASP A 142 7.73 -12.09 -16.93
N ILE A 143 6.73 -11.83 -16.09
CA ILE A 143 6.08 -12.88 -15.28
C ILE A 143 5.44 -13.96 -16.17
N LYS A 144 4.75 -13.57 -17.25
CA LYS A 144 4.09 -14.51 -18.18
C LYS A 144 5.09 -15.38 -18.94
N THR A 145 6.25 -14.83 -19.25
CA THR A 145 7.34 -15.54 -19.96
C THR A 145 8.32 -16.25 -19.02
N ALA A 146 8.01 -16.28 -17.72
CA ALA A 146 8.89 -16.82 -16.68
C ALA A 146 10.31 -16.18 -16.68
N THR A 147 10.42 -14.95 -17.17
CA THR A 147 11.66 -14.17 -17.12
C THR A 147 11.82 -13.58 -15.73
N LYS A 148 12.88 -13.96 -15.03
CA LYS A 148 13.07 -13.54 -13.62
C LYS A 148 14.09 -12.42 -13.41
N ASP A 149 14.66 -11.87 -14.47
CA ASP A 149 15.39 -10.59 -14.41
C ASP A 149 14.38 -9.42 -14.44
N ASN A 150 13.69 -9.22 -13.31
CA ASN A 150 12.58 -8.29 -13.14
C ASN A 150 13.06 -6.83 -13.05
N ALA A 151 13.80 -6.34 -14.07
CA ALA A 151 14.26 -4.95 -14.14
C ALA A 151 13.08 -3.96 -14.06
N SER A 152 11.99 -4.29 -14.73
CA SER A 152 10.78 -3.48 -14.78
C SER A 152 10.08 -3.36 -13.45
N LEU A 153 9.97 -4.47 -12.71
CA LEU A 153 9.33 -4.48 -11.40
C LEU A 153 10.16 -3.68 -10.37
N PHE A 154 11.48 -3.80 -10.43
CA PHE A 154 12.38 -3.02 -9.61
C PHE A 154 12.31 -1.52 -9.93
N SER A 155 12.30 -1.14 -11.21
CA SER A 155 12.15 0.26 -11.64
C SER A 155 10.79 0.83 -11.22
N LEU A 156 9.72 0.05 -11.29
CA LEU A 156 8.41 0.41 -10.77
C LEU A 156 8.44 0.62 -9.25
N ALA A 157 9.12 -0.26 -8.52
CA ALA A 157 9.27 -0.12 -7.07
C ALA A 157 9.98 1.19 -6.68
N ASN A 158 11.02 1.58 -7.43
CA ASN A 158 11.69 2.85 -7.23
C ASN A 158 10.76 4.05 -7.49
N ALA A 159 10.01 4.03 -8.59
CA ALA A 159 9.07 5.09 -8.89
C ALA A 159 7.97 5.21 -7.82
N LEU A 160 7.48 4.10 -7.30
CA LEU A 160 6.50 4.07 -6.21
C LEU A 160 7.10 4.57 -4.88
N PHE A 161 8.37 4.25 -4.60
CA PHE A 161 9.08 4.78 -3.44
C PHE A 161 9.19 6.31 -3.48
N GLU A 162 9.55 6.87 -4.63
CA GLU A 162 9.59 8.32 -4.85
C GLU A 162 8.21 8.98 -4.73
N ASP A 163 7.14 8.29 -5.14
CA ASP A 163 5.76 8.74 -4.98
C ASP A 163 5.22 8.61 -3.54
N GLY A 164 6.00 8.03 -2.60
CA GLY A 164 5.61 7.81 -1.21
C GLY A 164 4.75 6.56 -0.99
N ASP A 165 4.55 5.72 -2.01
CA ASP A 165 3.87 4.42 -1.86
C ASP A 165 4.85 3.34 -1.38
N TYR A 166 5.27 3.48 -0.13
CA TYR A 166 6.28 2.62 0.46
C TYR A 166 5.80 1.17 0.62
N ALA A 167 4.50 0.94 0.72
CA ALA A 167 3.95 -0.41 0.87
C ALA A 167 4.13 -1.22 -0.41
N ARG A 168 3.75 -0.67 -1.58
CA ARG A 168 3.95 -1.33 -2.87
C ARG A 168 5.43 -1.35 -3.25
N ALA A 169 6.16 -0.28 -2.98
CA ALA A 169 7.61 -0.23 -3.21
C ALA A 169 8.34 -1.35 -2.46
N PHE A 170 8.05 -1.55 -1.18
CA PHE A 170 8.63 -2.63 -0.38
C PHE A 170 8.27 -4.01 -0.93
N LYS A 171 6.97 -4.24 -1.22
CA LYS A 171 6.50 -5.52 -1.75
C LYS A 171 7.20 -5.88 -3.07
N TYR A 172 7.29 -4.93 -4.00
CA TYR A 172 7.86 -5.19 -5.32
C TYR A 172 9.38 -5.30 -5.30
N SER A 173 10.07 -4.52 -4.46
CA SER A 173 11.52 -4.66 -4.27
C SER A 173 11.88 -6.01 -3.64
N SER A 174 11.11 -6.45 -2.63
CA SER A 174 11.34 -7.76 -1.99
C SER A 174 11.13 -8.90 -2.97
N PHE A 175 10.04 -8.89 -3.73
CA PHE A 175 9.79 -9.89 -4.76
C PHE A 175 10.89 -9.92 -5.84
N SER A 176 11.31 -8.74 -6.31
CA SER A 176 12.41 -8.62 -7.27
C SER A 176 13.73 -9.17 -6.74
N LEU A 177 13.99 -8.99 -5.43
CA LEU A 177 15.19 -9.54 -4.78
C LEU A 177 15.12 -11.07 -4.68
N GLU A 178 13.98 -11.63 -4.30
CA GLU A 178 13.76 -13.08 -4.22
C GLU A 178 14.02 -13.74 -5.59
N ASP A 179 13.47 -13.16 -6.66
CA ASP A 179 13.70 -13.63 -8.02
C ASP A 179 15.19 -13.50 -8.44
N ALA A 180 15.82 -12.37 -8.13
CA ALA A 180 17.23 -12.16 -8.45
C ALA A 180 18.16 -13.15 -7.72
N ILE A 181 17.82 -13.51 -6.47
CA ILE A 181 18.54 -14.54 -5.71
C ILE A 181 18.33 -15.92 -6.34
N ALA A 182 17.08 -16.27 -6.66
CA ALA A 182 16.74 -17.58 -7.25
C ALA A 182 17.41 -17.81 -8.61
N PHE A 183 17.73 -16.75 -9.35
CA PHE A 183 18.39 -16.79 -10.67
C PHE A 183 19.89 -16.46 -10.63
N ASP A 184 20.47 -16.29 -9.46
CA ASP A 184 21.86 -15.86 -9.27
C ASP A 184 22.21 -14.58 -10.08
N ALA A 185 21.24 -13.68 -10.23
CA ALA A 185 21.42 -12.41 -10.91
C ALA A 185 22.12 -11.39 -9.98
N LYS A 186 23.42 -11.60 -9.72
CA LYS A 186 24.22 -10.84 -8.72
C LYS A 186 24.13 -9.32 -8.94
N LEU A 187 24.20 -8.87 -10.18
CA LEU A 187 24.10 -7.44 -10.50
C LEU A 187 22.77 -6.84 -10.02
N ARG A 188 21.65 -7.56 -10.25
CA ARG A 188 20.34 -7.12 -9.78
C ARG A 188 20.23 -7.14 -8.27
N GLN A 189 20.76 -8.16 -7.62
CA GLN A 189 20.82 -8.24 -6.15
C GLN A 189 21.52 -7.02 -5.55
N TRP A 190 22.65 -6.59 -6.11
CA TRP A 190 23.37 -5.40 -5.67
C TRP A 190 22.57 -4.11 -5.84
N GLN A 191 21.90 -3.95 -6.99
CA GLN A 191 21.08 -2.78 -7.26
C GLN A 191 19.92 -2.67 -6.27
N ILE A 192 19.24 -3.77 -5.98
CA ILE A 192 18.13 -3.81 -5.03
C ILE A 192 18.63 -3.63 -3.60
N ALA A 193 19.73 -4.31 -3.22
CA ALA A 193 20.30 -4.21 -1.89
C ALA A 193 20.70 -2.78 -1.52
N ALA A 194 21.08 -1.96 -2.49
CA ALA A 194 21.46 -0.57 -2.26
C ALA A 194 20.28 0.31 -1.78
N ILE A 195 19.06 0.03 -2.20
CA ILE A 195 17.87 0.86 -1.89
C ILE A 195 16.91 0.20 -0.90
N LEU A 196 16.92 -1.13 -0.80
CA LEU A 196 15.98 -1.89 0.03
C LEU A 196 15.94 -1.44 1.50
N PRO A 197 17.07 -1.13 2.17
CA PRO A 197 17.07 -0.64 3.54
C PRO A 197 16.28 0.68 3.71
N ALA A 198 16.38 1.60 2.75
CA ALA A 198 15.63 2.86 2.77
C ALA A 198 14.14 2.63 2.59
N VAL A 199 13.76 1.76 1.64
CA VAL A 199 12.36 1.36 1.39
C VAL A 199 11.77 0.67 2.62
N GLN A 200 12.51 -0.27 3.21
CA GLN A 200 12.09 -1.01 4.41
C GLN A 200 11.90 -0.09 5.61
N LYS A 201 12.84 0.84 5.83
CA LYS A 201 12.74 1.81 6.92
C LYS A 201 11.49 2.67 6.76
N SER A 202 11.28 3.27 5.58
CA SER A 202 10.11 4.12 5.33
C SER A 202 8.79 3.37 5.50
N HIS A 203 8.72 2.12 5.03
CA HIS A 203 7.56 1.26 5.24
C HIS A 203 7.30 0.97 6.73
N SER A 204 8.36 0.64 7.49
CA SER A 204 8.27 0.37 8.93
C SER A 204 7.84 1.60 9.73
N ASP A 205 8.37 2.78 9.41
CA ASP A 205 8.03 4.05 10.08
C ASP A 205 6.54 4.38 9.92
N ILE A 206 5.98 4.16 8.73
CA ILE A 206 4.55 4.33 8.49
C ILE A 206 3.72 3.31 9.26
N GLN A 207 4.11 2.04 9.25
CA GLN A 207 3.40 1.01 10.02
C GLN A 207 3.39 1.33 11.52
N GLN A 208 4.53 1.74 12.08
CA GLN A 208 4.61 2.16 13.49
C GLN A 208 3.71 3.36 13.79
N THR A 209 3.67 4.34 12.89
CA THR A 209 2.80 5.52 13.02
C THR A 209 1.32 5.12 13.02
N HIS A 210 0.91 4.23 12.10
CA HIS A 210 -0.46 3.69 12.08
C HIS A 210 -0.79 2.91 13.35
N GLN A 211 0.11 2.05 13.83
CA GLN A 211 -0.07 1.30 15.07
C GLN A 211 -0.22 2.22 16.29
N LYS A 212 0.63 3.27 16.39
CA LYS A 212 0.51 4.27 17.47
C LYS A 212 -0.83 5.00 17.44
N LYS A 213 -1.30 5.42 16.25
CA LYS A 213 -2.62 6.06 16.08
C LYS A 213 -3.75 5.13 16.50
N THR A 214 -3.74 3.89 16.05
CA THR A 214 -4.75 2.88 16.39
C THR A 214 -4.76 2.61 17.90
N ARG A 215 -3.59 2.43 18.52
CA ARG A 215 -3.47 2.25 19.98
C ARG A 215 -4.02 3.44 20.75
N ASN A 216 -3.67 4.65 20.35
CA ASN A 216 -4.19 5.87 21.01
C ASN A 216 -5.71 5.99 20.86
N MET A 217 -6.27 5.65 19.71
CA MET A 217 -7.72 5.62 19.48
C MET A 217 -8.41 4.60 20.40
N LEU A 218 -7.84 3.40 20.54
CA LEU A 218 -8.35 2.36 21.44
C LEU A 218 -8.33 2.83 22.91
N VAL A 219 -7.27 3.49 23.35
CA VAL A 219 -7.18 4.06 24.71
C VAL A 219 -8.27 5.12 24.95
N VAL A 220 -8.48 6.04 24.01
CA VAL A 220 -9.53 7.05 24.11
C VAL A 220 -10.92 6.41 24.14
N MET A 221 -11.20 5.42 23.28
CA MET A 221 -12.48 4.71 23.28
C MET A 221 -12.72 3.95 24.58
N SER A 222 -11.69 3.31 25.13
CA SER A 222 -11.78 2.60 26.42
C SER A 222 -12.07 3.57 27.57
N ALA A 223 -11.43 4.73 27.61
CA ALA A 223 -11.69 5.75 28.61
C ALA A 223 -13.14 6.28 28.52
N LEU A 224 -13.64 6.51 27.31
CA LEU A 224 -15.03 6.94 27.07
C LEU A 224 -16.03 5.88 27.54
N ALA A 225 -15.78 4.60 27.24
CA ALA A 225 -16.61 3.49 27.69
C ALA A 225 -16.67 3.41 29.23
N LEU A 226 -15.55 3.54 29.91
CA LEU A 226 -15.49 3.55 31.37
C LEU A 226 -16.27 4.76 31.95
N LEU A 227 -16.18 5.92 31.35
CA LEU A 227 -16.92 7.10 31.74
C LEU A 227 -18.44 6.90 31.60
N LEU A 228 -18.90 6.31 30.48
CA LEU A 228 -20.31 5.98 30.27
C LEU A 228 -20.80 4.94 31.27
N LEU A 229 -20.01 3.94 31.61
CA LEU A 229 -20.33 2.98 32.67
C LEU A 229 -20.48 3.65 34.02
N GLY A 230 -19.57 4.59 34.36
CA GLY A 230 -19.64 5.37 35.58
C GLY A 230 -20.90 6.22 35.68
N VAL A 231 -21.25 6.92 34.60
CA VAL A 231 -22.50 7.71 34.52
C VAL A 231 -23.73 6.81 34.63
N SER A 232 -23.78 5.70 33.92
CA SER A 232 -24.87 4.74 33.99
C SER A 232 -25.05 4.19 35.42
N PHE A 233 -23.98 3.87 36.10
CA PHE A 233 -24.01 3.42 37.50
C PHE A 233 -24.52 4.51 38.46
N ALA A 234 -24.08 5.75 38.27
CA ALA A 234 -24.56 6.89 39.06
C ALA A 234 -26.09 7.12 38.85
N LEU A 235 -26.55 7.10 37.60
CA LEU A 235 -27.98 7.20 37.28
C LEU A 235 -28.80 6.03 37.90
N PHE A 236 -28.28 4.82 37.86
CA PHE A 236 -28.93 3.68 38.46
C PHE A 236 -29.04 3.84 39.99
N ARG A 237 -28.02 4.36 40.68
CA ARG A 237 -28.08 4.69 42.11
C ARG A 237 -29.12 5.76 42.41
N LEU A 238 -29.17 6.83 41.64
CA LEU A 238 -30.17 7.90 41.78
C LEU A 238 -31.59 7.37 41.57
N TYR A 239 -31.80 6.55 40.57
CA TYR A 239 -33.08 5.93 40.27
C TYR A 239 -33.56 5.04 41.44
N ARG A 240 -32.69 4.21 42.02
CA ARG A 240 -33.03 3.41 43.21
C ARG A 240 -33.42 4.27 44.41
N LYS A 241 -32.67 5.37 44.67
CA LYS A 241 -33.03 6.33 45.72
C LYS A 241 -34.42 6.94 45.48
N GLN A 242 -34.73 7.34 44.26
CA GLN A 242 -36.01 7.91 43.93
C GLN A 242 -37.18 6.95 44.16
N ILE A 243 -37.00 5.67 43.84
CA ILE A 243 -38.02 4.62 44.17
C ILE A 243 -38.24 4.52 45.67
N GLU A 244 -37.16 4.53 46.48
CA GLU A 244 -37.23 4.46 47.92
C GLU A 244 -38.00 5.67 48.52
N TYR A 245 -37.67 6.90 48.05
CA TYR A 245 -38.42 8.10 48.45
C TYR A 245 -39.89 8.06 48.04
N SER A 246 -40.21 7.59 46.85
CA SER A 246 -41.57 7.43 46.37
C SER A 246 -42.37 6.44 47.25
N ARG A 247 -41.78 5.33 47.66
CA ARG A 247 -42.41 4.36 48.59
C ARG A 247 -42.66 4.97 49.96
N ARG A 248 -41.70 5.71 50.55
CA ARG A 248 -41.90 6.39 51.83
C ARG A 248 -43.02 7.44 51.77
N ILE A 249 -43.08 8.22 50.71
CA ILE A 249 -44.14 9.20 50.49
C ILE A 249 -45.53 8.49 50.38
N ALA A 250 -45.61 7.36 49.70
CA ALA A 250 -46.84 6.58 49.57
C ALA A 250 -47.28 6.01 50.92
N GLU A 251 -46.36 5.53 51.75
CA GLU A 251 -46.62 5.03 53.12
C GLU A 251 -47.10 6.19 54.01
N MET A 252 -46.41 7.34 54.05
CA MET A 252 -46.85 8.52 54.81
C MET A 252 -48.22 9.01 54.40
N ASN A 253 -48.50 9.04 53.08
CA ASN A 253 -49.82 9.46 52.60
C ASN A 253 -50.92 8.50 53.04
N LYS A 254 -50.63 7.19 53.14
CA LYS A 254 -51.56 6.16 53.67
C LYS A 254 -51.84 6.38 55.16
N GLU A 255 -50.80 6.67 55.99
CA GLU A 255 -50.92 6.96 57.41
C GLU A 255 -51.74 8.26 57.64
N ILE A 256 -51.42 9.31 56.89
CA ILE A 256 -52.18 10.59 56.94
C ILE A 256 -53.65 10.35 56.62
N LYS A 257 -53.94 9.58 55.60
CA LYS A 257 -55.35 9.24 55.25
C LYS A 257 -56.06 8.47 56.37
N GLN A 258 -55.43 7.47 56.94
CA GLN A 258 -55.98 6.71 58.08
C GLN A 258 -56.22 7.62 59.32
N SER A 259 -55.27 8.48 59.61
CA SER A 259 -55.42 9.45 60.72
C SER A 259 -56.56 10.45 60.45
N SER A 260 -56.67 10.93 59.22
CA SER A 260 -57.77 11.81 58.78
C SER A 260 -59.17 11.12 58.93
N ASP A 261 -59.26 9.88 58.47
CA ASP A 261 -60.52 9.10 58.59
C ASP A 261 -60.90 8.86 60.06
N THR A 262 -59.88 8.56 60.93
CA THR A 262 -60.08 8.39 62.38
C THR A 262 -60.54 9.71 63.04
N LEU A 263 -59.95 10.84 62.67
CA LEU A 263 -60.35 12.17 63.11
C LEU A 263 -61.77 12.53 62.66
N ALA A 264 -62.16 12.18 61.47
CA ALA A 264 -63.52 12.39 60.96
C ALA A 264 -64.56 11.57 61.75
N ASP A 265 -64.26 10.31 62.08
CA ASP A 265 -65.13 9.48 62.91
C ASP A 265 -65.20 10.04 64.35
N PHE A 266 -64.11 10.47 64.95
CA PHE A 266 -64.09 11.10 66.24
C PHE A 266 -64.95 12.38 66.27
N ASN A 267 -64.81 13.24 65.28
CA ASN A 267 -65.63 14.47 65.16
C ASN A 267 -67.13 14.14 65.00
N LYS A 268 -67.48 13.07 64.29
CA LYS A 268 -68.85 12.60 64.13
C LYS A 268 -69.42 12.12 65.48
N ARG A 269 -68.65 11.39 66.28
CA ARG A 269 -69.03 10.93 67.61
C ARG A 269 -69.18 12.14 68.59
N LEU A 270 -68.25 13.07 68.55
CA LEU A 270 -68.35 14.30 69.36
C LEU A 270 -69.60 15.13 69.05
N LYS A 271 -69.96 15.28 67.76
CA LYS A 271 -71.19 15.96 67.34
C LYS A 271 -72.41 15.25 67.89
N LYS A 272 -72.43 13.91 67.83
CA LYS A 272 -73.55 13.11 68.38
C LYS A 272 -73.71 13.29 69.90
N MET A 273 -72.58 13.15 70.62
CA MET A 273 -72.55 13.32 72.07
C MET A 273 -72.93 14.74 72.54
N ASN A 274 -72.53 15.79 71.81
CA ASN A 274 -72.96 17.16 72.07
C ASN A 274 -74.43 17.38 71.82
N ARG A 275 -75.01 16.67 70.86
CA ARG A 275 -76.45 16.71 70.60
C ARG A 275 -77.22 16.01 71.76
N GLU A 276 -76.80 14.84 72.15
CA GLU A 276 -77.37 14.07 73.27
C GLU A 276 -77.26 14.86 74.59
N LEU A 277 -76.18 15.56 74.82
CA LEU A 277 -75.97 16.41 76.01
C LEU A 277 -76.93 17.65 75.97
N LYS A 278 -77.16 18.24 74.80
CA LYS A 278 -78.07 19.34 74.67
C LYS A 278 -79.52 18.88 74.91
N GLU A 279 -79.92 17.72 74.41
CA GLU A 279 -81.28 17.14 74.62
C GLU A 279 -81.42 16.78 76.08
N ALA A 280 -80.44 16.22 76.75
CA ALA A 280 -80.51 15.90 78.19
C ALA A 280 -80.58 17.19 79.05
N ASN A 281 -79.81 18.24 78.69
CA ASN A 281 -79.88 19.50 79.45
C ASN A 281 -81.25 20.19 79.24
N ALA A 282 -81.86 20.17 78.04
CA ALA A 282 -83.19 20.71 77.80
C ALA A 282 -84.25 19.93 78.60
N ALA A 283 -84.15 18.60 78.61
CA ALA A 283 -85.10 17.82 79.45
C ALA A 283 -84.93 18.06 81.00
N LYS A 284 -83.74 18.40 81.42
CA LYS A 284 -83.47 18.77 82.85
C LYS A 284 -83.98 20.13 83.16
N GLU A 285 -83.95 21.10 82.24
CA GLU A 285 -84.59 22.43 82.48
C GLU A 285 -86.09 22.35 82.52
N GLU A 286 -86.72 21.46 81.72
CA GLU A 286 -88.18 21.21 81.72
C GLU A 286 -88.70 20.53 83.00
N TYR A 287 -87.75 19.82 83.74
CA TYR A 287 -88.13 19.18 85.01
C TYR A 287 -87.93 20.04 86.25
N ILE A 288 -87.30 21.21 86.12
CA ILE A 288 -86.96 22.10 87.25
C ILE A 288 -87.78 23.36 87.23
N GLY A 289 -88.59 23.67 86.21
CA GLY A 289 -89.56 24.78 86.12
C GLY A 289 -90.90 24.33 86.39
#